data_71dec4fa815ef335718315448fbba069
#
_entry.id   71dec4fa815ef335718315448fbba069
#
_cell.length_a   1.000
_cell.length_b   1.000
_cell.length_c   1.000
_cell.angle_alpha   90.00
_cell.angle_beta   90.00
_cell.angle_gamma   90.00
#
_symmetry.space_group_name_H-M   'P 1'
#
loop_
_entity.id
_entity.type
_entity.pdbx_description
1 polymer ?
#
loop_
_entity_poly.entity_id
_entity_poly.type
_entity_poly.pdbx_seq_one_letter_code
_entity_poly.pdbx_strand_id
1 'polypeptide(L)'
;MAVSEKVTAAGGSVWSEGVLHIDGARLHARLEALAEEGATQGGGCARLALTDEDRAGRDLVVTWMQDLGLDVHVDAMGNVLARYGDSDLAPVMMGSHIDTVASGGRYDGNLGVLAGLEVIETLIAAQLKPQRPLVVAFFTNEEGARFAPDMLGSLTYVGGLPLEEALDITCSDGTSVGAELTRIGYAGPHPCPGPVPHAYVELHIEQGPVLEATGTDIGVVEGVQGISWQELVVEGQANHAGTTPMAMRHDAGYAAVAIAAFVRELALELGPPQVGTVGSLNLHPDLVNVVASQARLTVDLRNTDDAVLRHAEDRLASYVESLAEREGVRISSRPLARFAPVTFDPGIVGLVEETARQMGHTTLRLPSGAGHDAQMLARVCPSGMVFVPSAAGISHNPAEYTSPGAITAGADVLLHVVLALAGDAVSIDNPGHGSGQVSR
;
A
#
# COMPACT_ATOMS: atom_id res chain seq x y z
N MET A 1 18.83 2.30 21.78
CA MET A 1 19.20 0.90 21.57
C MET A 1 17.95 0.08 21.85
N ALA A 2 17.12 -0.13 20.84
CA ALA A 2 15.95 -0.98 20.95
C ALA A 2 16.41 -2.42 20.71
N VAL A 3 16.10 -3.30 21.65
CA VAL A 3 16.37 -4.75 21.55
C VAL A 3 15.29 -5.32 20.65
N SER A 4 15.69 -5.70 19.43
CA SER A 4 14.84 -6.50 18.53
C SER A 4 14.74 -7.90 19.10
N GLU A 5 13.64 -8.22 19.78
CA GLU A 5 13.30 -9.62 20.07
C GLU A 5 12.91 -10.31 18.77
N LYS A 6 13.70 -11.29 18.37
CA LYS A 6 13.38 -12.14 17.21
C LYS A 6 12.14 -12.97 17.54
N VAL A 7 11.08 -12.80 16.76
CA VAL A 7 9.92 -13.69 16.78
C VAL A 7 10.38 -15.05 16.26
N THR A 8 10.57 -16.02 17.17
CA THR A 8 10.80 -17.42 16.81
C THR A 8 9.46 -18.14 16.82
N ALA A 9 9.02 -18.60 15.65
CA ALA A 9 7.87 -19.50 15.55
C ALA A 9 8.13 -20.77 16.38
N ALA A 10 7.26 -21.03 17.35
CA ALA A 10 7.27 -22.29 18.10
C ALA A 10 6.78 -23.40 17.15
N GLY A 11 7.70 -24.26 16.71
CA GLY A 11 7.41 -25.37 15.82
C GLY A 11 6.52 -26.43 16.48
N GLY A 12 5.26 -26.47 16.09
CA GLY A 12 4.31 -27.54 16.30
C GLY A 12 3.21 -27.43 15.26
N SER A 13 2.96 -28.46 14.45
CA SER A 13 1.93 -28.47 13.43
C SER A 13 0.55 -28.27 14.07
N VAL A 14 -0.07 -27.13 13.82
CA VAL A 14 -1.41 -26.74 14.34
C VAL A 14 -2.55 -27.44 13.58
N TRP A 15 -2.23 -28.31 12.62
CA TRP A 15 -3.18 -28.84 11.64
C TRP A 15 -3.57 -30.30 11.97
N SER A 16 -4.67 -30.52 12.71
CA SER A 16 -5.38 -31.79 12.77
C SER A 16 -6.88 -31.56 12.86
N GLU A 17 -7.62 -32.06 11.87
CA GLU A 17 -9.07 -32.18 11.75
C GLU A 17 -9.90 -30.94 12.09
N GLY A 18 -10.20 -30.11 11.02
CA GLY A 18 -11.07 -28.95 11.09
C GLY A 18 -10.32 -27.63 10.88
N VAL A 19 -9.68 -27.46 9.73
CA VAL A 19 -9.06 -26.16 9.36
C VAL A 19 -10.15 -25.10 9.35
N LEU A 20 -9.97 -24.03 10.12
CA LEU A 20 -10.89 -22.89 10.12
C LEU A 20 -10.75 -22.12 8.80
N HIS A 21 -11.88 -21.80 8.19
CA HIS A 21 -11.94 -21.02 6.95
C HIS A 21 -12.83 -19.80 7.14
N ILE A 22 -12.53 -18.74 6.44
CA ILE A 22 -13.39 -17.55 6.37
C ILE A 22 -14.65 -17.84 5.54
N ASP A 23 -15.69 -17.01 5.71
CA ASP A 23 -16.83 -17.01 4.80
C ASP A 23 -16.56 -16.10 3.59
N GLY A 24 -16.05 -16.70 2.52
CA GLY A 24 -15.71 -15.97 1.29
C GLY A 24 -16.91 -15.29 0.64
N ALA A 25 -18.13 -15.84 0.79
CA ALA A 25 -19.33 -15.22 0.24
C ALA A 25 -19.70 -13.94 1.01
N ARG A 26 -19.56 -13.95 2.34
CA ARG A 26 -19.78 -12.77 3.20
C ARG A 26 -18.75 -11.69 2.93
N LEU A 27 -17.46 -12.04 2.82
CA LEU A 27 -16.40 -11.10 2.46
C LEU A 27 -16.69 -10.43 1.11
N HIS A 28 -17.06 -11.22 0.11
CA HIS A 28 -17.38 -10.69 -1.22
C HIS A 28 -18.58 -9.76 -1.18
N ALA A 29 -19.65 -10.12 -0.47
CA ALA A 29 -20.84 -9.27 -0.31
C ALA A 29 -20.52 -7.93 0.35
N ARG A 30 -19.58 -7.89 1.33
CA ARG A 30 -19.11 -6.65 1.95
C ARG A 30 -18.28 -5.80 0.99
N LEU A 31 -17.40 -6.40 0.20
CA LEU A 31 -16.65 -5.70 -0.84
C LEU A 31 -17.58 -5.03 -1.85
N GLU A 32 -18.62 -5.74 -2.30
CA GLU A 32 -19.63 -5.16 -3.20
C GLU A 32 -20.42 -4.03 -2.53
N ALA A 33 -20.88 -4.23 -1.29
CA ALA A 33 -21.62 -3.20 -0.57
C ALA A 33 -20.78 -1.93 -0.32
N LEU A 34 -19.51 -2.07 0.04
CA LEU A 34 -18.62 -0.91 0.21
C LEU A 34 -18.33 -0.22 -1.13
N ALA A 35 -18.28 -0.96 -2.25
CA ALA A 35 -18.07 -0.39 -3.58
C ALA A 35 -19.24 0.46 -4.09
N GLU A 36 -20.46 0.31 -3.51
CA GLU A 36 -21.60 1.19 -3.83
C GLU A 36 -21.39 2.63 -3.29
N GLU A 37 -20.62 2.78 -2.19
CA GLU A 37 -20.26 4.09 -1.65
C GLU A 37 -19.16 4.72 -2.52
N GLY A 38 -19.55 5.64 -3.38
CA GLY A 38 -18.69 6.25 -4.40
C GLY A 38 -18.69 5.52 -5.75
N ALA A 39 -19.68 4.67 -6.02
CA ALA A 39 -19.80 3.95 -7.29
C ALA A 39 -19.80 4.90 -8.50
N THR A 40 -19.04 4.54 -9.55
CA THR A 40 -18.95 5.31 -10.78
C THR A 40 -19.59 4.59 -11.97
N GLN A 41 -19.93 5.36 -13.01
CA GLN A 41 -20.36 4.75 -14.28
C GLN A 41 -19.21 3.91 -14.86
N GLY A 42 -19.45 2.63 -15.06
CA GLY A 42 -18.43 1.68 -15.55
C GLY A 42 -17.95 0.69 -14.48
N GLY A 43 -18.47 0.76 -13.25
CA GLY A 43 -18.28 -0.26 -12.22
C GLY A 43 -17.09 -0.04 -11.30
N GLY A 44 -16.40 1.09 -11.40
CA GLY A 44 -15.34 1.51 -10.47
C GLY A 44 -15.86 2.26 -9.25
N CYS A 45 -14.96 2.74 -8.42
CA CYS A 45 -15.21 3.53 -7.22
C CYS A 45 -14.40 4.83 -7.25
N ALA A 46 -15.02 5.93 -6.80
CA ALA A 46 -14.38 7.22 -6.57
C ALA A 46 -14.73 7.69 -5.15
N ARG A 47 -13.99 7.21 -4.19
CA ARG A 47 -14.12 7.51 -2.76
C ARG A 47 -12.85 8.19 -2.28
N LEU A 48 -12.61 9.41 -2.78
CA LEU A 48 -11.45 10.20 -2.38
C LEU A 48 -11.47 10.49 -0.87
N ALA A 49 -10.31 10.45 -0.26
CA ALA A 49 -10.15 10.67 1.17
C ALA A 49 -10.91 11.90 1.68
N LEU A 50 -11.66 11.70 2.76
CA LEU A 50 -12.41 12.74 3.48
C LEU A 50 -13.50 13.45 2.65
N THR A 51 -13.99 12.84 1.58
CA THR A 51 -15.21 13.28 0.88
C THR A 51 -16.47 12.76 1.58
N ASP A 52 -17.64 13.10 1.06
CA ASP A 52 -18.90 12.58 1.59
C ASP A 52 -19.06 11.09 1.26
N GLU A 53 -18.52 10.64 0.13
CA GLU A 53 -18.44 9.21 -0.25
C GLU A 53 -17.51 8.45 0.70
N ASP A 54 -16.35 9.00 1.08
CA ASP A 54 -15.45 8.38 2.06
C ASP A 54 -16.12 8.35 3.44
N ARG A 55 -16.82 9.40 3.84
CA ARG A 55 -17.63 9.38 5.05
C ARG A 55 -18.64 8.25 5.04
N ALA A 56 -19.41 8.09 3.97
CA ALA A 56 -20.41 7.03 3.86
C ALA A 56 -19.78 5.64 3.95
N GLY A 57 -18.65 5.42 3.26
CA GLY A 57 -17.86 4.18 3.35
C GLY A 57 -17.35 3.91 4.77
N ARG A 58 -16.81 4.93 5.44
CA ARG A 58 -16.37 4.85 6.86
C ARG A 58 -17.51 4.49 7.79
N ASP A 59 -18.65 5.19 7.68
CA ASP A 59 -19.84 4.95 8.49
C ASP A 59 -20.36 3.50 8.31
N LEU A 60 -20.32 2.98 7.07
CA LEU A 60 -20.69 1.60 6.76
C LEU A 60 -19.76 0.58 7.41
N VAL A 61 -18.43 0.74 7.23
CA VAL A 61 -17.45 -0.18 7.83
C VAL A 61 -17.48 -0.12 9.35
N VAL A 62 -17.57 1.07 9.94
CA VAL A 62 -17.67 1.26 11.39
C VAL A 62 -18.96 0.60 11.92
N THR A 63 -20.08 0.69 11.20
CA THR A 63 -21.31 -0.02 11.57
C THR A 63 -21.09 -1.53 11.64
N TRP A 64 -20.47 -2.14 10.65
CA TRP A 64 -20.14 -3.57 10.68
C TRP A 64 -19.22 -3.96 11.85
N MET A 65 -18.22 -3.11 12.16
CA MET A 65 -17.36 -3.33 13.32
C MET A 65 -18.14 -3.29 14.64
N GLN A 66 -19.06 -2.33 14.78
CA GLN A 66 -19.93 -2.18 15.97
C GLN A 66 -20.95 -3.33 16.09
N ASP A 67 -21.53 -3.78 15.00
CA ASP A 67 -22.47 -4.89 14.95
C ASP A 67 -21.83 -6.21 15.42
N LEU A 68 -20.51 -6.37 15.19
CA LEU A 68 -19.71 -7.48 15.72
C LEU A 68 -19.30 -7.30 17.19
N GLY A 69 -19.69 -6.20 17.83
CA GLY A 69 -19.35 -5.89 19.22
C GLY A 69 -17.88 -5.53 19.45
N LEU A 70 -17.19 -5.04 18.42
CA LEU A 70 -15.80 -4.60 18.55
C LEU A 70 -15.69 -3.26 19.26
N ASP A 71 -14.58 -3.06 19.97
CA ASP A 71 -14.25 -1.77 20.57
C ASP A 71 -13.60 -0.89 19.49
N VAL A 72 -14.38 0.09 19.00
CA VAL A 72 -14.00 0.93 17.86
C VAL A 72 -13.44 2.28 18.33
N HIS A 73 -12.23 2.58 17.93
CA HIS A 73 -11.54 3.82 18.22
C HIS A 73 -11.25 4.60 16.95
N VAL A 74 -11.47 5.91 16.98
CA VAL A 74 -11.06 6.84 15.92
C VAL A 74 -10.00 7.76 16.50
N ASP A 75 -8.84 7.86 15.85
CA ASP A 75 -7.79 8.76 16.30
C ASP A 75 -7.94 10.18 15.73
N ALA A 76 -7.05 11.08 16.16
CA ALA A 76 -7.10 12.48 15.75
C ALA A 76 -6.80 12.71 14.25
N MET A 77 -6.20 11.71 13.57
CA MET A 77 -5.96 11.70 12.13
C MET A 77 -7.11 11.04 11.35
N GLY A 78 -8.14 10.54 12.07
CA GLY A 78 -9.27 9.85 11.47
C GLY A 78 -8.99 8.40 11.10
N ASN A 79 -7.87 7.83 11.54
CA ASN A 79 -7.64 6.40 11.43
C ASN A 79 -8.64 5.66 12.34
N VAL A 80 -9.19 4.56 11.86
CA VAL A 80 -10.17 3.77 12.61
C VAL A 80 -9.55 2.43 12.98
N LEU A 81 -9.66 2.06 14.26
CA LEU A 81 -9.13 0.82 14.81
C LEU A 81 -10.25 0.09 15.54
N ALA A 82 -10.54 -1.14 15.17
CA ALA A 82 -11.54 -1.98 15.82
C ALA A 82 -10.85 -3.18 16.48
N ARG A 83 -11.03 -3.31 17.80
CA ARG A 83 -10.34 -4.29 18.64
C ARG A 83 -11.25 -5.46 19.01
N TYR A 84 -10.68 -6.66 18.88
CA TYR A 84 -11.25 -7.93 19.38
C TYR A 84 -10.33 -8.55 20.41
N GLY A 85 -10.86 -8.85 21.61
CA GLY A 85 -10.12 -9.44 22.74
C GLY A 85 -9.76 -8.42 23.82
N ASP A 86 -9.72 -8.92 25.06
CA ASP A 86 -9.66 -8.11 26.30
C ASP A 86 -8.25 -8.10 26.94
N SER A 87 -7.28 -8.81 26.35
CA SER A 87 -5.91 -8.91 26.89
C SER A 87 -5.16 -7.57 26.79
N ASP A 88 -4.33 -7.26 27.79
CA ASP A 88 -3.47 -6.06 27.81
C ASP A 88 -2.22 -6.20 26.91
N LEU A 89 -2.02 -7.33 26.28
CA LEU A 89 -0.91 -7.56 25.36
C LEU A 89 -1.03 -6.65 24.13
N ALA A 90 0.10 -6.28 23.56
CA ALA A 90 0.12 -5.56 22.28
C ALA A 90 -0.58 -6.41 21.20
N PRO A 91 -1.53 -5.82 20.44
CA PRO A 91 -2.35 -6.56 19.49
C PRO A 91 -1.57 -6.99 18.24
N VAL A 92 -2.04 -8.03 17.56
CA VAL A 92 -1.73 -8.23 16.15
C VAL A 92 -2.72 -7.38 15.34
N MET A 93 -2.19 -6.50 14.49
CA MET A 93 -2.99 -5.60 13.68
C MET A 93 -3.00 -6.08 12.22
N MET A 94 -4.14 -5.94 11.58
CA MET A 94 -4.36 -6.16 10.16
C MET A 94 -5.24 -5.04 9.61
N GLY A 95 -5.20 -4.81 8.32
CA GLY A 95 -5.99 -3.75 7.70
C GLY A 95 -5.31 -3.19 6.45
N SER A 96 -5.73 -2.02 6.05
CA SER A 96 -5.26 -1.24 4.90
C SER A 96 -5.96 0.12 4.91
N HIS A 97 -6.51 0.56 3.76
CA HIS A 97 -7.30 1.78 3.59
C HIS A 97 -8.65 1.51 2.91
N ILE A 98 -9.52 2.51 2.91
CA ILE A 98 -10.79 2.45 2.18
C ILE A 98 -11.00 3.63 1.24
N ASP A 99 -10.15 4.65 1.30
CA ASP A 99 -10.14 5.70 0.26
C ASP A 99 -9.61 5.13 -1.05
N THR A 100 -9.99 5.76 -2.16
CA THR A 100 -9.62 5.34 -3.51
C THR A 100 -9.09 6.54 -4.31
N VAL A 101 -8.39 6.26 -5.41
CA VAL A 101 -8.14 7.29 -6.45
C VAL A 101 -9.44 7.74 -7.12
N ALA A 102 -9.39 8.83 -7.90
CA ALA A 102 -10.57 9.41 -8.55
C ALA A 102 -11.25 8.49 -9.59
N SER A 103 -10.57 7.44 -10.04
CA SER A 103 -11.09 6.44 -10.97
C SER A 103 -10.54 5.07 -10.58
N GLY A 104 -10.84 4.65 -9.36
CA GLY A 104 -10.35 3.44 -8.74
C GLY A 104 -11.18 2.19 -9.03
N GLY A 105 -10.67 1.07 -8.54
CA GLY A 105 -11.34 -0.22 -8.50
C GLY A 105 -12.16 -0.42 -7.23
N ARG A 106 -12.47 -1.68 -6.93
CA ARG A 106 -13.31 -2.07 -5.78
C ARG A 106 -12.53 -2.77 -4.69
N TYR A 107 -11.30 -3.22 -4.98
CA TYR A 107 -10.54 -4.15 -4.14
C TYR A 107 -9.34 -3.49 -3.48
N ASP A 108 -8.75 -2.50 -4.15
CA ASP A 108 -7.59 -1.75 -3.71
C ASP A 108 -7.83 -1.17 -2.30
N GLY A 109 -6.99 -1.55 -1.33
CA GLY A 109 -7.13 -1.24 0.10
C GLY A 109 -8.32 -1.89 0.78
N ASN A 110 -9.51 -1.80 0.17
CA ASN A 110 -10.77 -2.32 0.72
C ASN A 110 -10.67 -3.80 1.10
N LEU A 111 -9.94 -4.59 0.30
CA LEU A 111 -9.75 -6.01 0.54
C LEU A 111 -9.07 -6.27 1.89
N GLY A 112 -8.00 -5.57 2.22
CA GLY A 112 -7.25 -5.76 3.47
C GLY A 112 -8.08 -5.45 4.71
N VAL A 113 -8.87 -4.37 4.65
CA VAL A 113 -9.75 -3.98 5.75
C VAL A 113 -10.88 -5.00 5.94
N LEU A 114 -11.59 -5.36 4.87
CA LEU A 114 -12.75 -6.24 4.97
C LEU A 114 -12.36 -7.70 5.21
N ALA A 115 -11.21 -8.14 4.72
CA ALA A 115 -10.66 -9.45 5.08
C ALA A 115 -10.27 -9.51 6.57
N GLY A 116 -9.68 -8.44 7.11
CA GLY A 116 -9.42 -8.34 8.54
C GLY A 116 -10.68 -8.44 9.38
N LEU A 117 -11.75 -7.76 8.96
CA LEU A 117 -13.05 -7.84 9.63
C LEU A 117 -13.65 -9.25 9.52
N GLU A 118 -13.53 -9.89 8.36
CA GLU A 118 -13.98 -11.27 8.12
C GLU A 118 -13.24 -12.29 8.99
N VAL A 119 -11.92 -12.11 9.17
CA VAL A 119 -11.11 -12.91 10.10
C VAL A 119 -11.69 -12.83 11.53
N ILE A 120 -11.98 -11.64 12.03
CA ILE A 120 -12.54 -11.47 13.37
C ILE A 120 -13.93 -12.12 13.47
N GLU A 121 -14.81 -11.92 12.49
CA GLU A 121 -16.15 -12.50 12.50
C GLU A 121 -16.09 -14.04 12.48
N THR A 122 -15.16 -14.61 11.71
CA THR A 122 -14.91 -16.06 11.70
C THR A 122 -14.53 -16.58 13.08
N LEU A 123 -13.66 -15.87 13.80
CA LEU A 123 -13.27 -16.24 15.17
C LEU A 123 -14.44 -16.10 16.17
N ILE A 124 -15.25 -15.06 16.04
CA ILE A 124 -16.47 -14.88 16.85
C ILE A 124 -17.43 -16.04 16.62
N ALA A 125 -17.69 -16.41 15.36
CA ALA A 125 -18.58 -17.52 15.01
C ALA A 125 -18.05 -18.88 15.51
N ALA A 126 -16.72 -19.06 15.50
CA ALA A 126 -16.04 -20.24 16.04
C ALA A 126 -15.86 -20.22 17.57
N GLN A 127 -16.27 -19.14 18.24
CA GLN A 127 -16.11 -18.92 19.69
C GLN A 127 -14.64 -19.02 20.15
N LEU A 128 -13.71 -18.49 19.34
CA LEU A 128 -12.27 -18.52 19.60
C LEU A 128 -11.75 -17.12 19.98
N LYS A 129 -11.01 -17.04 21.09
CA LYS A 129 -10.26 -15.82 21.47
C LYS A 129 -8.75 -16.10 21.40
N PRO A 130 -7.99 -15.36 20.59
CA PRO A 130 -6.53 -15.45 20.58
C PRO A 130 -5.93 -14.86 21.85
N GLN A 131 -4.70 -15.24 22.21
CA GLN A 131 -4.01 -14.72 23.40
C GLN A 131 -3.74 -13.21 23.30
N ARG A 132 -3.27 -12.75 22.13
CA ARG A 132 -3.17 -11.32 21.84
C ARG A 132 -4.45 -10.83 21.21
N PRO A 133 -4.91 -9.63 21.55
CA PRO A 133 -6.02 -9.03 20.82
C PRO A 133 -5.69 -8.90 19.33
N LEU A 134 -6.73 -8.94 18.52
CA LEU A 134 -6.64 -8.56 17.11
C LEU A 134 -7.20 -7.15 16.93
N VAL A 135 -6.61 -6.39 16.01
CA VAL A 135 -7.10 -5.08 15.61
C VAL A 135 -7.25 -5.06 14.10
N VAL A 136 -8.42 -4.67 13.61
CA VAL A 136 -8.60 -4.25 12.21
C VAL A 136 -8.49 -2.74 12.16
N ALA A 137 -7.61 -2.24 11.30
CA ALA A 137 -7.42 -0.82 11.09
C ALA A 137 -7.72 -0.42 9.64
N PHE A 138 -8.24 0.80 9.45
CA PHE A 138 -8.11 1.46 8.16
C PHE A 138 -7.56 2.88 8.36
N PHE A 139 -6.58 3.20 7.50
CA PHE A 139 -5.82 4.44 7.60
C PHE A 139 -6.38 5.49 6.63
N THR A 140 -6.21 6.75 7.02
CA THR A 140 -6.76 7.90 6.29
C THR A 140 -5.84 8.33 5.17
N ASN A 141 -6.36 8.48 3.93
CA ASN A 141 -5.65 9.06 2.79
C ASN A 141 -4.37 8.29 2.45
N GLU A 142 -4.50 6.98 2.28
CA GLU A 142 -3.37 6.15 1.84
C GLU A 142 -2.99 6.48 0.40
N GLU A 143 -3.97 6.64 -0.48
CA GLU A 143 -3.79 6.90 -1.91
C GLU A 143 -3.10 8.25 -2.23
N GLY A 144 -3.13 9.20 -1.32
CA GLY A 144 -2.59 10.54 -1.57
C GLY A 144 -3.28 11.32 -2.69
N ALA A 145 -4.36 10.78 -3.23
CA ALA A 145 -5.02 11.32 -4.42
C ALA A 145 -5.67 12.69 -4.21
N ARG A 146 -6.08 12.98 -2.97
CA ARG A 146 -6.64 14.29 -2.59
C ARG A 146 -5.66 15.14 -1.79
N PHE A 147 -4.93 14.55 -0.87
CA PHE A 147 -3.95 15.22 -0.02
C PHE A 147 -2.59 14.53 -0.16
N ALA A 148 -1.57 15.23 -0.63
CA ALA A 148 -0.22 14.68 -0.68
C ALA A 148 0.52 14.93 0.66
N PRO A 149 1.32 13.99 1.16
CA PRO A 149 1.70 12.73 0.51
C PRO A 149 0.65 11.62 0.66
N ASP A 150 0.90 10.50 -0.03
CA ASP A 150 0.27 9.20 0.18
C ASP A 150 0.58 8.62 1.58
N MET A 151 -0.14 7.57 1.98
CA MET A 151 -0.01 6.89 3.28
C MET A 151 -0.08 7.86 4.49
N LEU A 152 -0.80 8.97 4.37
CA LEU A 152 -0.78 10.07 5.34
C LEU A 152 -1.25 9.61 6.73
N GLY A 153 -2.28 8.80 6.80
CA GLY A 153 -2.84 8.27 8.04
C GLY A 153 -1.88 7.36 8.78
N SER A 154 -1.34 6.36 8.10
CA SER A 154 -0.38 5.42 8.70
C SER A 154 0.97 6.08 9.01
N LEU A 155 1.43 7.01 8.16
CA LEU A 155 2.65 7.80 8.42
C LEU A 155 2.54 8.60 9.73
N THR A 156 1.39 9.24 9.95
CA THR A 156 1.12 10.00 11.18
C THR A 156 0.93 9.06 12.37
N TYR A 157 0.24 7.91 12.16
CA TYR A 157 0.03 6.88 13.18
C TYR A 157 1.34 6.35 13.76
N VAL A 158 2.37 6.16 12.92
CA VAL A 158 3.70 5.70 13.39
C VAL A 158 4.62 6.82 13.84
N GLY A 159 4.15 8.07 13.86
CA GLY A 159 4.95 9.25 14.27
C GLY A 159 5.98 9.70 13.23
N GLY A 160 5.82 9.27 11.98
CA GLY A 160 6.69 9.68 10.87
C GLY A 160 6.42 11.10 10.37
N LEU A 161 5.22 11.63 10.64
CA LEU A 161 4.83 13.02 10.42
C LEU A 161 4.11 13.53 11.66
N PRO A 162 4.46 14.72 12.20
CA PRO A 162 3.73 15.34 13.29
C PRO A 162 2.24 15.56 12.94
N LEU A 163 1.34 15.27 13.89
CA LEU A 163 -0.10 15.38 13.68
C LEU A 163 -0.51 16.79 13.21
N GLU A 164 0.03 17.83 13.84
CA GLU A 164 -0.30 19.21 13.49
C GLU A 164 0.07 19.54 12.02
N GLU A 165 1.25 19.06 11.57
CA GLU A 165 1.67 19.24 10.18
C GLU A 165 0.75 18.46 9.20
N ALA A 166 0.34 17.24 9.57
CA ALA A 166 -0.58 16.44 8.78
C ALA A 166 -1.96 17.10 8.65
N LEU A 167 -2.50 17.66 9.73
CA LEU A 167 -3.79 18.34 9.74
C LEU A 167 -3.79 19.65 8.92
N ASP A 168 -2.64 20.31 8.78
CA ASP A 168 -2.47 21.56 8.01
C ASP A 168 -2.27 21.30 6.50
N ILE A 169 -2.05 20.06 6.08
CA ILE A 169 -1.93 19.72 4.65
C ILE A 169 -3.23 20.08 3.93
N THR A 170 -3.09 20.75 2.77
CA THR A 170 -4.24 21.21 1.98
C THR A 170 -4.31 20.54 0.61
N CYS A 171 -5.52 20.30 0.13
CA CYS A 171 -5.77 19.90 -1.24
C CYS A 171 -5.78 21.11 -2.21
N SER A 172 -6.00 20.86 -3.49
CA SER A 172 -5.90 21.87 -4.55
C SER A 172 -6.85 23.05 -4.42
N ASP A 173 -7.96 22.92 -3.70
CA ASP A 173 -8.92 23.99 -3.42
C ASP A 173 -8.59 24.79 -2.14
N GLY A 174 -7.52 24.41 -1.43
CA GLY A 174 -7.07 25.07 -0.21
C GLY A 174 -7.71 24.55 1.07
N THR A 175 -8.57 23.52 1.00
CA THR A 175 -9.19 22.90 2.19
C THR A 175 -8.18 21.98 2.88
N SER A 176 -8.04 22.08 4.22
CA SER A 176 -7.09 21.28 4.97
C SER A 176 -7.68 19.93 5.42
N VAL A 177 -6.79 18.95 5.66
CA VAL A 177 -7.12 17.65 6.25
C VAL A 177 -7.91 17.82 7.55
N GLY A 178 -7.45 18.68 8.46
CA GLY A 178 -8.11 18.91 9.74
C GLY A 178 -9.52 19.50 9.61
N ALA A 179 -9.74 20.40 8.63
CA ALA A 179 -11.04 20.94 8.33
C ALA A 179 -12.01 19.86 7.81
N GLU A 180 -11.54 19.00 6.91
CA GLU A 180 -12.33 17.91 6.36
C GLU A 180 -12.65 16.82 7.39
N LEU A 181 -11.67 16.42 8.19
CA LEU A 181 -11.90 15.47 9.31
C LEU A 181 -13.00 15.99 10.26
N THR A 182 -12.97 17.29 10.58
CA THR A 182 -13.99 17.92 11.40
C THR A 182 -15.34 17.93 10.67
N ARG A 183 -15.39 18.28 9.39
CA ARG A 183 -16.60 18.34 8.58
C ARG A 183 -17.32 17.00 8.50
N ILE A 184 -16.55 15.92 8.26
CA ILE A 184 -17.14 14.57 8.14
C ILE A 184 -17.35 13.88 9.49
N GLY A 185 -16.86 14.46 10.60
CA GLY A 185 -17.04 13.92 11.95
C GLY A 185 -16.04 12.83 12.34
N TYR A 186 -14.90 12.73 11.67
CA TYR A 186 -13.85 11.74 11.93
C TYR A 186 -12.58 12.31 12.57
N ALA A 187 -12.58 13.55 13.06
CA ALA A 187 -11.57 14.04 13.99
C ALA A 187 -11.79 13.37 15.36
N GLY A 188 -11.19 12.18 15.56
CA GLY A 188 -11.45 11.37 16.75
C GLY A 188 -10.71 11.85 18.00
N PRO A 189 -11.13 11.38 19.20
CA PRO A 189 -10.55 11.79 20.47
C PRO A 189 -9.28 11.05 20.85
N HIS A 190 -8.95 9.96 20.16
CA HIS A 190 -7.78 9.16 20.51
C HIS A 190 -6.49 9.78 19.98
N PRO A 191 -5.35 9.58 20.67
CA PRO A 191 -4.09 10.18 20.28
C PRO A 191 -3.57 9.56 18.97
N CYS A 192 -2.90 10.39 18.18
CA CYS A 192 -2.05 10.00 17.06
C CYS A 192 -0.71 10.73 17.27
N PRO A 193 0.44 10.03 17.34
CA PRO A 193 0.69 8.61 17.05
C PRO A 193 -0.07 7.62 17.94
N GLY A 194 -0.44 6.48 17.32
CA GLY A 194 -1.14 5.40 18.01
C GLY A 194 -0.22 4.43 18.75
N PRO A 195 -0.80 3.46 19.48
CA PRO A 195 -0.02 2.42 20.16
C PRO A 195 0.64 1.47 19.16
N VAL A 196 1.89 1.10 19.43
CA VAL A 196 2.66 0.17 18.57
C VAL A 196 2.07 -1.25 18.67
N PRO A 197 1.65 -1.89 17.55
CA PRO A 197 1.18 -3.25 17.57
C PRO A 197 2.34 -4.26 17.75
N HIS A 198 2.01 -5.50 18.13
CA HIS A 198 2.95 -6.59 18.17
C HIS A 198 3.48 -6.95 16.77
N ALA A 199 2.58 -6.99 15.81
CA ALA A 199 2.86 -7.23 14.40
C ALA A 199 1.74 -6.62 13.55
N TYR A 200 2.04 -6.35 12.28
CA TYR A 200 1.06 -5.89 11.27
C TYR A 200 1.10 -6.78 10.03
N VAL A 201 -0.07 -7.19 9.55
CA VAL A 201 -0.20 -7.98 8.32
C VAL A 201 -1.28 -7.37 7.43
N GLU A 202 -0.93 -7.09 6.19
CA GLU A 202 -1.82 -6.52 5.18
C GLU A 202 -2.09 -7.50 4.04
N LEU A 203 -3.36 -7.82 3.80
CA LEU A 203 -3.79 -8.51 2.59
C LEU A 203 -4.12 -7.46 1.52
N HIS A 204 -3.58 -7.63 0.32
CA HIS A 204 -3.80 -6.68 -0.76
C HIS A 204 -3.88 -7.37 -2.11
N ILE A 205 -4.44 -6.73 -3.12
CA ILE A 205 -4.29 -7.14 -4.51
C ILE A 205 -2.87 -6.81 -4.98
N GLU A 206 -2.33 -7.57 -5.95
CA GLU A 206 -0.97 -7.34 -6.45
C GLU A 206 -0.79 -5.98 -7.14
N GLN A 207 -1.86 -5.44 -7.72
CA GLN A 207 -1.84 -4.25 -8.59
C GLN A 207 -0.90 -4.42 -9.80
N GLY A 208 -0.45 -5.64 -10.06
CA GLY A 208 0.50 -6.03 -11.09
C GLY A 208 0.10 -7.34 -11.77
N PRO A 209 0.78 -7.70 -12.86
CA PRO A 209 0.41 -8.85 -13.70
C PRO A 209 1.17 -10.14 -13.37
N VAL A 210 2.07 -10.15 -12.38
CA VAL A 210 3.07 -11.23 -12.23
C VAL A 210 2.41 -12.51 -11.72
N LEU A 211 1.56 -12.44 -10.70
CA LEU A 211 0.90 -13.61 -10.14
C LEU A 211 -0.01 -14.28 -11.16
N GLU A 212 -0.83 -13.51 -11.89
CA GLU A 212 -1.67 -14.05 -12.96
C GLU A 212 -0.83 -14.66 -14.08
N ALA A 213 0.21 -13.96 -14.54
CA ALA A 213 1.07 -14.43 -15.63
C ALA A 213 1.85 -15.71 -15.28
N THR A 214 2.13 -15.94 -13.99
CA THR A 214 2.84 -17.13 -13.49
C THR A 214 1.90 -18.23 -13.00
N GLY A 215 0.59 -17.98 -12.96
CA GLY A 215 -0.41 -18.92 -12.43
C GLY A 215 -0.18 -19.18 -10.93
N THR A 216 0.19 -18.16 -10.17
CA THR A 216 0.48 -18.23 -8.74
C THR A 216 -0.71 -17.72 -7.93
N ASP A 217 -1.10 -18.47 -6.89
CA ASP A 217 -2.27 -18.14 -6.08
C ASP A 217 -1.98 -17.03 -5.06
N ILE A 218 -0.81 -17.08 -4.40
CA ILE A 218 -0.44 -16.19 -3.30
C ILE A 218 0.94 -15.56 -3.54
N GLY A 219 0.98 -14.24 -3.51
CA GLY A 219 2.20 -13.46 -3.47
C GLY A 219 2.68 -13.29 -2.03
N VAL A 220 3.94 -13.69 -1.79
CA VAL A 220 4.62 -13.50 -0.51
C VAL A 220 5.46 -12.25 -0.62
N VAL A 221 5.01 -11.15 -0.03
CA VAL A 221 5.65 -9.85 -0.23
C VAL A 221 6.87 -9.69 0.66
N GLU A 222 8.04 -9.51 0.07
CA GLU A 222 9.31 -9.38 0.80
C GLU A 222 9.61 -7.95 1.25
N GLY A 223 8.90 -6.98 0.69
CA GLY A 223 9.10 -5.55 0.98
C GLY A 223 8.48 -4.66 -0.08
N VAL A 224 8.70 -3.36 0.06
CA VAL A 224 8.22 -2.32 -0.87
C VAL A 224 9.41 -1.67 -1.54
N GLN A 225 9.33 -1.45 -2.84
CA GLN A 225 10.37 -0.75 -3.61
C GLN A 225 10.56 0.68 -3.10
N GLY A 226 11.81 1.14 -3.12
CA GLY A 226 12.11 2.57 -2.99
C GLY A 226 11.72 3.32 -4.25
N ILE A 227 11.37 4.57 -4.09
CA ILE A 227 10.86 5.46 -5.14
C ILE A 227 11.76 6.69 -5.23
N SER A 228 12.11 7.09 -6.45
CA SER A 228 12.77 8.34 -6.76
C SER A 228 12.04 9.05 -7.90
N TRP A 229 11.27 10.07 -7.57
CA TRP A 229 10.54 10.89 -8.53
C TRP A 229 11.21 12.25 -8.70
N GLN A 230 11.43 12.65 -9.94
CA GLN A 230 11.96 13.96 -10.24
C GLN A 230 11.31 14.57 -11.49
N GLU A 231 11.23 15.88 -11.49
CA GLU A 231 10.85 16.67 -12.66
C GLU A 231 12.10 17.28 -13.28
N LEU A 232 12.23 17.17 -14.59
CA LEU A 232 13.27 17.80 -15.37
C LEU A 232 12.65 18.87 -16.27
N VAL A 233 13.26 20.04 -16.29
CA VAL A 233 12.93 21.13 -17.23
C VAL A 233 14.12 21.38 -18.11
N VAL A 234 13.93 21.19 -19.42
CA VAL A 234 14.92 21.42 -20.46
C VAL A 234 14.61 22.74 -21.15
N GLU A 235 15.56 23.64 -21.21
CA GLU A 235 15.46 24.92 -21.87
C GLU A 235 16.45 24.99 -23.03
N GLY A 236 15.93 25.18 -24.22
CA GLY A 236 16.65 25.33 -25.48
C GLY A 236 16.24 26.61 -26.20
N GLN A 237 16.21 26.57 -27.53
CA GLN A 237 15.88 27.73 -28.35
C GLN A 237 14.89 27.38 -29.47
N ALA A 238 13.75 28.08 -29.52
CA ALA A 238 12.83 27.95 -30.65
C ALA A 238 13.44 28.48 -31.94
N ASN A 239 13.35 27.69 -33.00
CA ASN A 239 13.79 28.04 -34.33
C ASN A 239 12.88 27.38 -35.37
N HIS A 240 12.94 27.88 -36.60
CA HIS A 240 12.21 27.28 -37.70
C HIS A 240 12.78 25.91 -38.06
N ALA A 241 11.93 24.87 -38.02
CA ALA A 241 12.37 23.50 -38.17
C ALA A 241 13.01 23.17 -39.52
N GLY A 242 12.62 23.84 -40.60
CA GLY A 242 13.14 23.62 -41.95
C GLY A 242 14.40 24.39 -42.29
N THR A 243 14.62 25.59 -41.69
CA THR A 243 15.73 26.47 -42.03
C THR A 243 16.90 26.43 -41.06
N THR A 244 16.73 25.82 -39.88
CA THR A 244 17.79 25.71 -38.88
C THR A 244 18.56 24.39 -39.07
N PRO A 245 19.83 24.42 -39.48
CA PRO A 245 20.65 23.24 -39.63
C PRO A 245 20.77 22.46 -38.29
N MET A 246 20.90 21.12 -38.34
CA MET A 246 20.97 20.28 -37.16
C MET A 246 22.04 20.72 -36.15
N ALA A 247 23.26 21.04 -36.65
CA ALA A 247 24.39 21.45 -35.80
C ALA A 247 24.24 22.82 -35.12
N MET A 248 23.18 23.57 -35.43
CA MET A 248 22.91 24.89 -34.87
C MET A 248 21.67 24.92 -33.99
N ARG A 249 21.10 23.74 -33.68
CA ARG A 249 19.91 23.63 -32.86
C ARG A 249 20.28 23.50 -31.38
N HIS A 250 19.46 24.10 -30.52
CA HIS A 250 19.40 23.86 -29.10
C HIS A 250 18.00 23.29 -28.82
N ASP A 251 17.83 22.00 -29.12
CA ASP A 251 16.52 21.35 -29.23
C ASP A 251 16.13 20.71 -27.89
N ALA A 252 15.26 21.41 -27.13
CA ALA A 252 14.75 20.92 -25.86
C ALA A 252 13.91 19.63 -26.04
N GLY A 253 13.20 19.49 -27.17
CA GLY A 253 12.41 18.30 -27.45
C GLY A 253 13.27 17.06 -27.66
N TYR A 254 14.32 17.17 -28.48
CA TYR A 254 15.26 16.06 -28.65
C TYR A 254 15.92 15.68 -27.33
N ALA A 255 16.39 16.64 -26.55
CA ALA A 255 17.06 16.35 -25.28
C ALA A 255 16.09 15.63 -24.30
N ALA A 256 14.84 16.03 -24.22
CA ALA A 256 13.84 15.35 -23.37
C ALA A 256 13.54 13.92 -23.82
N VAL A 257 13.43 13.67 -25.13
CA VAL A 257 13.23 12.33 -25.69
C VAL A 257 14.48 11.45 -25.45
N ALA A 258 15.69 12.02 -25.56
CA ALA A 258 16.93 11.30 -25.27
C ALA A 258 17.01 10.88 -23.79
N ILE A 259 16.59 11.73 -22.86
CA ILE A 259 16.46 11.37 -21.43
C ILE A 259 15.46 10.24 -21.25
N ALA A 260 14.28 10.31 -21.88
CA ALA A 260 13.27 9.26 -21.77
C ALA A 260 13.77 7.91 -22.30
N ALA A 261 14.51 7.90 -23.41
CA ALA A 261 15.15 6.70 -23.93
C ALA A 261 16.21 6.16 -22.95
N PHE A 262 17.04 7.03 -22.40
CA PHE A 262 18.07 6.65 -21.43
C PHE A 262 17.48 6.03 -20.16
N VAL A 263 16.39 6.58 -19.61
CA VAL A 263 15.70 6.02 -18.42
C VAL A 263 15.30 4.57 -18.66
N ARG A 264 14.73 4.27 -19.83
CA ARG A 264 14.39 2.89 -20.21
C ARG A 264 15.62 2.00 -20.36
N GLU A 265 16.64 2.47 -21.06
CA GLU A 265 17.89 1.73 -21.26
C GLU A 265 18.59 1.44 -19.94
N LEU A 266 18.65 2.42 -19.04
CA LEU A 266 19.22 2.29 -17.70
C LEU A 266 18.50 1.20 -16.88
N ALA A 267 17.19 1.18 -16.90
CA ALA A 267 16.41 0.15 -16.19
C ALA A 267 16.67 -1.25 -16.76
N LEU A 268 16.76 -1.38 -18.08
CA LEU A 268 17.08 -2.66 -18.74
C LEU A 268 18.52 -3.11 -18.47
N GLU A 269 19.47 -2.19 -18.41
CA GLU A 269 20.90 -2.48 -18.13
C GLU A 269 21.10 -2.95 -16.69
N LEU A 270 20.46 -2.28 -15.72
CA LEU A 270 20.52 -2.67 -14.31
C LEU A 270 19.79 -3.99 -14.04
N GLY A 271 18.81 -4.31 -14.89
CA GLY A 271 18.01 -5.54 -14.79
C GLY A 271 17.04 -5.53 -13.62
N PRO A 272 16.20 -6.57 -13.52
CA PRO A 272 15.24 -6.68 -12.40
C PRO A 272 15.95 -6.67 -11.04
N PRO A 273 15.38 -6.00 -10.01
CA PRO A 273 14.05 -5.39 -9.97
C PRO A 273 14.01 -3.90 -10.36
N GLN A 274 15.03 -3.35 -11.05
CA GLN A 274 15.02 -1.95 -11.46
C GLN A 274 13.90 -1.66 -12.47
N VAL A 275 13.07 -0.65 -12.19
CA VAL A 275 12.14 -0.08 -13.16
C VAL A 275 12.41 1.42 -13.35
N GLY A 276 12.06 1.94 -14.54
CA GLY A 276 12.23 3.35 -14.88
C GLY A 276 11.15 3.79 -15.86
N THR A 277 10.48 4.89 -15.53
CA THR A 277 9.34 5.40 -16.31
C THR A 277 9.46 6.91 -16.53
N VAL A 278 9.10 7.37 -17.72
CA VAL A 278 8.80 8.78 -17.98
C VAL A 278 7.29 8.90 -18.13
N GLY A 279 6.61 9.37 -17.08
CA GLY A 279 5.14 9.41 -17.01
C GLY A 279 4.53 10.64 -17.69
N SER A 280 5.28 11.72 -17.82
CA SER A 280 4.83 12.96 -18.46
C SER A 280 5.93 13.54 -19.33
N LEU A 281 5.57 14.04 -20.51
CA LEU A 281 6.45 14.77 -21.41
C LEU A 281 5.65 15.84 -22.14
N ASN A 282 5.97 17.10 -21.88
CA ASN A 282 5.32 18.26 -22.47
C ASN A 282 6.33 19.13 -23.21
N LEU A 283 6.02 19.51 -24.44
CA LEU A 283 6.86 20.36 -25.29
C LEU A 283 6.26 21.75 -25.45
N HIS A 284 7.10 22.77 -25.59
CA HIS A 284 6.69 24.10 -25.90
C HIS A 284 7.55 24.63 -27.07
N PRO A 285 6.95 25.28 -28.10
CA PRO A 285 5.55 25.73 -28.22
C PRO A 285 4.57 24.66 -28.76
N ASP A 286 4.97 23.37 -28.89
CA ASP A 286 4.11 22.29 -29.40
C ASP A 286 3.57 22.58 -30.82
N LEU A 287 4.48 22.94 -31.72
CA LEU A 287 4.19 23.27 -33.12
C LEU A 287 5.04 22.40 -34.06
N VAL A 288 4.41 21.82 -35.09
CA VAL A 288 5.04 20.87 -36.01
C VAL A 288 6.28 21.38 -36.75
N ASN A 289 6.37 22.69 -36.95
CA ASN A 289 7.42 23.38 -37.75
C ASN A 289 8.37 24.24 -36.92
N VAL A 290 8.40 24.06 -35.60
CA VAL A 290 9.24 24.83 -34.66
C VAL A 290 10.06 23.86 -33.81
N VAL A 291 11.38 24.07 -33.70
CA VAL A 291 12.26 23.42 -32.73
C VAL A 291 11.79 23.80 -31.32
N ALA A 292 11.61 22.83 -30.44
CA ALA A 292 11.10 23.11 -29.10
C ALA A 292 12.07 23.94 -28.27
N SER A 293 11.56 25.04 -27.68
CA SER A 293 12.34 25.89 -26.78
C SER A 293 12.34 25.44 -25.35
N GLN A 294 11.34 24.65 -24.96
CA GLN A 294 11.26 24.06 -23.62
C GLN A 294 10.62 22.69 -23.68
N ALA A 295 11.10 21.80 -22.81
CA ALA A 295 10.43 20.55 -22.51
C ALA A 295 10.37 20.35 -20.99
N ARG A 296 9.28 19.74 -20.51
CA ARG A 296 9.11 19.35 -19.12
C ARG A 296 8.76 17.87 -19.08
N LEU A 297 9.49 17.10 -18.30
CA LEU A 297 9.24 15.65 -18.15
C LEU A 297 9.39 15.23 -16.70
N THR A 298 8.72 14.12 -16.34
CA THR A 298 8.87 13.48 -15.04
C THR A 298 9.56 12.13 -15.20
N VAL A 299 10.45 11.81 -14.28
CA VAL A 299 11.12 10.51 -14.20
C VAL A 299 10.76 9.84 -12.89
N ASP A 300 10.40 8.56 -12.96
CA ASP A 300 10.16 7.64 -11.85
C ASP A 300 11.15 6.49 -11.94
N LEU A 301 12.04 6.35 -10.94
CA LEU A 301 12.95 5.23 -10.77
C LEU A 301 12.57 4.48 -9.51
N ARG A 302 12.50 3.12 -9.57
CA ARG A 302 12.20 2.28 -8.41
C ARG A 302 13.14 1.09 -8.34
N ASN A 303 13.53 0.71 -7.12
CA ASN A 303 14.33 -0.48 -6.84
C ASN A 303 14.09 -0.97 -5.40
N THR A 304 14.31 -2.26 -5.15
CA THR A 304 14.26 -2.85 -3.80
C THR A 304 15.54 -2.65 -3.00
N ASP A 305 16.63 -2.23 -3.64
CA ASP A 305 17.93 -1.92 -3.02
C ASP A 305 18.21 -0.42 -3.14
N ASP A 306 18.39 0.25 -2.01
CA ASP A 306 18.61 1.70 -1.97
C ASP A 306 19.96 2.10 -2.61
N ALA A 307 20.97 1.25 -2.54
CA ALA A 307 22.26 1.54 -3.17
C ALA A 307 22.17 1.46 -4.70
N VAL A 308 21.39 0.50 -5.22
CA VAL A 308 21.12 0.39 -6.67
C VAL A 308 20.25 1.56 -7.14
N LEU A 309 19.23 1.94 -6.34
CA LEU A 309 18.39 3.10 -6.66
C LEU A 309 19.21 4.40 -6.71
N ARG A 310 20.09 4.63 -5.73
CA ARG A 310 21.03 5.78 -5.76
C ARG A 310 21.96 5.73 -6.95
N HIS A 311 22.47 4.56 -7.28
CA HIS A 311 23.31 4.41 -8.47
C HIS A 311 22.56 4.78 -9.77
N ALA A 312 21.27 4.40 -9.87
CA ALA A 312 20.43 4.80 -10.99
C ALA A 312 20.22 6.32 -11.05
N GLU A 313 19.99 6.96 -9.88
CA GLU A 313 19.89 8.42 -9.75
C GLU A 313 21.17 9.13 -10.22
N ASP A 314 22.34 8.66 -9.78
CA ASP A 314 23.66 9.21 -10.16
C ASP A 314 23.95 9.04 -11.66
N ARG A 315 23.57 7.87 -12.23
CA ARG A 315 23.70 7.59 -13.66
C ARG A 315 22.84 8.55 -14.50
N LEU A 316 21.60 8.78 -14.07
CA LEU A 316 20.68 9.72 -14.72
C LEU A 316 21.24 11.15 -14.64
N ALA A 317 21.69 11.60 -13.48
CA ALA A 317 22.25 12.94 -13.28
C ALA A 317 23.47 13.17 -14.20
N SER A 318 24.40 12.22 -14.25
CA SER A 318 25.57 12.29 -15.11
C SER A 318 25.22 12.33 -16.60
N TYR A 319 24.21 11.54 -17.01
CA TYR A 319 23.72 11.56 -18.39
C TYR A 319 23.10 12.91 -18.76
N VAL A 320 22.26 13.47 -17.89
CA VAL A 320 21.59 14.77 -18.06
C VAL A 320 22.63 15.88 -18.20
N GLU A 321 23.67 15.89 -17.39
CA GLU A 321 24.75 16.87 -17.44
C GLU A 321 25.52 16.81 -18.79
N SER A 322 25.94 15.62 -19.17
CA SER A 322 26.62 15.38 -20.45
C SER A 322 25.75 15.72 -21.67
N LEU A 323 24.44 15.42 -21.59
CA LEU A 323 23.49 15.76 -22.65
C LEU A 323 23.31 17.28 -22.78
N ALA A 324 23.19 17.99 -21.66
CA ALA A 324 23.04 19.44 -21.63
C ALA A 324 24.23 20.14 -22.33
N GLU A 325 25.44 19.71 -22.04
CA GLU A 325 26.65 20.22 -22.69
C GLU A 325 26.68 19.93 -24.21
N ARG A 326 26.38 18.69 -24.59
CA ARG A 326 26.46 18.24 -25.99
C ARG A 326 25.40 18.94 -26.87
N GLU A 327 24.18 19.13 -26.37
CA GLU A 327 23.09 19.74 -27.11
C GLU A 327 23.01 21.27 -26.93
N GLY A 328 23.83 21.84 -26.04
CA GLY A 328 23.84 23.27 -25.74
C GLY A 328 22.53 23.77 -25.15
N VAL A 329 21.87 22.93 -24.36
CA VAL A 329 20.62 23.24 -23.64
C VAL A 329 20.90 23.39 -22.15
N ARG A 330 19.99 24.04 -21.42
CA ARG A 330 20.04 24.07 -19.96
C ARG A 330 19.02 23.07 -19.41
N ILE A 331 19.43 22.21 -18.47
CA ILE A 331 18.54 21.25 -17.83
C ILE A 331 18.58 21.50 -16.31
N SER A 332 17.42 21.67 -15.72
CA SER A 332 17.24 21.75 -14.26
C SER A 332 16.43 20.56 -13.76
N SER A 333 16.79 20.04 -12.59
CA SER A 333 16.09 18.93 -11.92
C SER A 333 15.50 19.43 -10.61
N ARG A 334 14.29 18.97 -10.30
CA ARG A 334 13.60 19.18 -9.03
C ARG A 334 13.10 17.83 -8.50
N PRO A 335 13.51 17.41 -7.29
CA PRO A 335 12.93 16.20 -6.69
C PRO A 335 11.45 16.42 -6.39
N LEU A 336 10.64 15.40 -6.65
CA LEU A 336 9.21 15.36 -6.31
C LEU A 336 8.97 14.49 -5.08
N ALA A 337 9.58 13.30 -5.04
CA ALA A 337 9.53 12.38 -3.90
C ALA A 337 10.78 11.48 -3.88
N ARG A 338 11.20 11.07 -2.68
CA ARG A 338 12.26 10.09 -2.47
C ARG A 338 11.96 9.27 -1.23
N PHE A 339 11.67 7.98 -1.43
CA PHE A 339 11.45 7.02 -0.35
C PHE A 339 12.47 5.89 -0.46
N ALA A 340 13.06 5.52 0.67
CA ALA A 340 13.90 4.34 0.72
C ALA A 340 13.06 3.06 0.63
N PRO A 341 13.57 1.97 0.05
CA PRO A 341 12.89 0.70 0.08
C PRO A 341 12.72 0.19 1.51
N VAL A 342 11.65 -0.56 1.74
CA VAL A 342 11.37 -1.20 3.02
C VAL A 342 11.41 -2.72 2.84
N THR A 343 12.16 -3.41 3.70
CA THR A 343 12.15 -4.87 3.79
C THR A 343 11.23 -5.29 4.92
N PHE A 344 10.32 -6.22 4.66
CA PHE A 344 9.44 -6.75 5.67
C PHE A 344 10.13 -7.77 6.58
N ASP A 345 9.51 -8.07 7.72
CA ASP A 345 10.06 -8.99 8.71
C ASP A 345 10.18 -10.40 8.11
N PRO A 346 11.40 -10.99 8.06
CA PRO A 346 11.61 -12.28 7.42
C PRO A 346 10.87 -13.43 8.13
N GLY A 347 10.54 -13.28 9.42
CA GLY A 347 9.72 -14.26 10.14
C GLY A 347 8.27 -14.24 9.65
N ILE A 348 7.69 -13.05 9.45
CA ILE A 348 6.32 -12.91 8.90
C ILE A 348 6.29 -13.34 7.43
N VAL A 349 7.27 -12.94 6.62
CA VAL A 349 7.39 -13.37 5.23
C VAL A 349 7.45 -14.91 5.13
N GLY A 350 8.28 -15.54 5.97
CA GLY A 350 8.37 -17.00 6.03
C GLY A 350 7.07 -17.66 6.49
N LEU A 351 6.38 -17.06 7.48
CA LEU A 351 5.11 -17.55 7.99
C LEU A 351 4.00 -17.49 6.92
N VAL A 352 3.91 -16.41 6.16
CA VAL A 352 2.96 -16.28 5.03
C VAL A 352 3.22 -17.38 3.99
N GLU A 353 4.48 -17.58 3.60
CA GLU A 353 4.85 -18.60 2.61
C GLU A 353 4.51 -20.02 3.08
N GLU A 354 4.87 -20.33 4.33
CA GLU A 354 4.60 -21.65 4.92
C GLU A 354 3.10 -21.91 5.05
N THR A 355 2.34 -20.94 5.57
CA THR A 355 0.88 -21.02 5.70
C THR A 355 0.20 -21.27 4.35
N ALA A 356 0.53 -20.46 3.34
CA ALA A 356 -0.05 -20.61 2.01
C ALA A 356 0.25 -21.99 1.41
N ARG A 357 1.47 -22.50 1.56
CA ARG A 357 1.85 -23.84 1.07
C ARG A 357 1.15 -24.97 1.82
N GLN A 358 1.00 -24.85 3.12
CA GLN A 358 0.27 -25.84 3.93
C GLN A 358 -1.20 -25.93 3.55
N MET A 359 -1.79 -24.81 3.11
CA MET A 359 -3.16 -24.74 2.56
C MET A 359 -3.26 -25.21 1.11
N GLY A 360 -2.15 -25.62 0.49
CA GLY A 360 -2.10 -26.16 -0.87
C GLY A 360 -2.00 -25.11 -1.98
N HIS A 361 -1.73 -23.84 -1.62
CA HIS A 361 -1.55 -22.77 -2.60
C HIS A 361 -0.14 -22.71 -3.16
N THR A 362 -0.05 -22.33 -4.44
CA THR A 362 1.21 -21.95 -5.07
C THR A 362 1.66 -20.58 -4.55
N THR A 363 2.96 -20.40 -4.35
CA THR A 363 3.52 -19.15 -3.80
C THR A 363 4.63 -18.59 -4.66
N LEU A 364 4.73 -17.27 -4.72
CA LEU A 364 5.84 -16.55 -5.33
C LEU A 364 6.28 -15.42 -4.40
N ARG A 365 7.56 -15.34 -4.10
CA ARG A 365 8.14 -14.19 -3.40
C ARG A 365 8.37 -13.06 -4.37
N LEU A 366 7.90 -11.85 -4.03
CA LEU A 366 8.03 -10.66 -4.85
C LEU A 366 8.01 -9.39 -3.99
N PRO A 367 8.58 -8.28 -4.45
CA PRO A 367 8.39 -6.99 -3.82
C PRO A 367 7.06 -6.35 -4.26
N SER A 368 6.51 -5.45 -3.44
CA SER A 368 5.50 -4.52 -3.94
C SER A 368 6.14 -3.40 -4.76
N GLY A 369 5.53 -3.09 -5.88
CA GLY A 369 5.85 -1.90 -6.69
C GLY A 369 5.10 -0.64 -6.26
N ALA A 370 4.06 -0.77 -5.44
CA ALA A 370 3.25 0.31 -4.89
C ALA A 370 3.59 0.58 -3.42
N GLY A 371 3.25 1.77 -2.91
CA GLY A 371 3.25 2.07 -1.49
C GLY A 371 2.09 1.37 -0.79
N HIS A 372 2.20 1.12 0.52
CA HIS A 372 1.15 0.53 1.34
C HIS A 372 1.30 0.96 2.80
N ASP A 373 0.23 0.91 3.58
CA ASP A 373 0.26 1.19 5.01
C ASP A 373 1.26 0.29 5.76
N ALA A 374 1.44 -0.96 5.31
CA ALA A 374 2.45 -1.87 5.82
C ALA A 374 3.88 -1.30 5.77
N GLN A 375 4.19 -0.45 4.78
CA GLN A 375 5.48 0.24 4.67
C GLN A 375 5.71 1.21 5.84
N MET A 376 4.66 1.86 6.30
CA MET A 376 4.73 2.76 7.44
C MET A 376 4.79 1.98 8.76
N LEU A 377 3.95 0.95 8.91
CA LEU A 377 3.92 0.10 10.11
C LEU A 377 5.26 -0.64 10.31
N ALA A 378 5.94 -1.04 9.24
CA ALA A 378 7.26 -1.67 9.30
C ALA A 378 8.36 -0.81 9.97
N ARG A 379 8.13 0.50 10.14
CA ARG A 379 9.04 1.38 10.87
C ARG A 379 9.01 1.18 12.39
N VAL A 380 7.93 0.61 12.92
CA VAL A 380 7.69 0.53 14.36
C VAL A 380 7.42 -0.88 14.85
N CYS A 381 6.99 -1.82 13.97
CA CYS A 381 6.73 -3.20 14.34
C CYS A 381 7.09 -4.18 13.21
N PRO A 382 7.28 -5.48 13.51
CA PRO A 382 7.36 -6.52 12.49
C PRO A 382 6.11 -6.47 11.59
N SER A 383 6.32 -6.37 10.27
CA SER A 383 5.23 -6.25 9.30
C SER A 383 5.44 -7.16 8.10
N GLY A 384 4.34 -7.54 7.45
CA GLY A 384 4.34 -8.34 6.24
C GLY A 384 3.06 -8.15 5.45
N MET A 385 3.06 -8.63 4.20
CA MET A 385 1.90 -8.55 3.31
C MET A 385 1.66 -9.86 2.56
N VAL A 386 0.41 -10.04 2.19
CA VAL A 386 -0.07 -11.13 1.34
C VAL A 386 -0.68 -10.53 0.09
N PHE A 387 -0.23 -10.95 -1.08
CA PHE A 387 -0.85 -10.54 -2.34
C PHE A 387 -1.72 -11.64 -2.94
N VAL A 388 -2.81 -11.21 -3.60
CA VAL A 388 -3.64 -12.03 -4.48
C VAL A 388 -3.62 -11.48 -5.88
N PRO A 389 -3.82 -12.32 -6.93
CA PRO A 389 -3.71 -11.91 -8.33
C PRO A 389 -4.67 -10.79 -8.71
N SER A 390 -4.18 -9.83 -9.48
CA SER A 390 -4.96 -8.81 -10.18
C SER A 390 -5.12 -9.21 -11.64
N ALA A 391 -6.36 -9.29 -12.14
CA ALA A 391 -6.63 -9.66 -13.53
C ALA A 391 -5.99 -8.66 -14.49
N ALA A 392 -5.17 -9.16 -15.41
CA ALA A 392 -4.36 -8.39 -16.36
C ALA A 392 -3.44 -7.34 -15.69
N GLY A 393 -3.23 -7.41 -14.38
CA GLY A 393 -2.45 -6.43 -13.62
C GLY A 393 -3.10 -5.04 -13.54
N ILE A 394 -4.42 -4.97 -13.76
CA ILE A 394 -5.15 -3.71 -13.78
C ILE A 394 -5.43 -3.28 -12.33
N SER A 395 -5.01 -2.06 -11.98
CA SER A 395 -5.36 -1.33 -10.77
C SER A 395 -5.50 0.16 -11.03
N HIS A 396 -6.04 0.95 -10.09
CA HIS A 396 -6.41 2.36 -10.27
C HIS A 396 -7.30 2.58 -11.51
N ASN A 397 -8.21 1.65 -11.74
CA ASN A 397 -9.05 1.60 -12.93
C ASN A 397 -10.40 0.94 -12.61
N PRO A 398 -11.52 1.42 -13.17
CA PRO A 398 -12.83 0.77 -12.99
C PRO A 398 -12.89 -0.70 -13.42
N ALA A 399 -11.98 -1.15 -14.28
CA ALA A 399 -11.87 -2.54 -14.72
C ALA A 399 -11.04 -3.44 -13.79
N GLU A 400 -10.58 -2.94 -12.65
CA GLU A 400 -9.87 -3.71 -11.63
C GLU A 400 -10.71 -4.92 -11.20
N TYR A 401 -10.06 -6.09 -11.18
CA TYR A 401 -10.74 -7.32 -10.80
C TYR A 401 -9.80 -8.32 -10.16
N THR A 402 -10.27 -8.91 -9.07
CA THR A 402 -9.67 -10.08 -8.42
C THR A 402 -10.76 -11.13 -8.23
N SER A 403 -10.47 -12.39 -8.57
CA SER A 403 -11.49 -13.45 -8.51
C SER A 403 -11.92 -13.74 -7.06
N PRO A 404 -13.21 -14.11 -6.83
CA PRO A 404 -13.69 -14.49 -5.50
C PRO A 404 -12.86 -15.61 -4.85
N GLY A 405 -12.36 -16.57 -5.67
CA GLY A 405 -11.48 -17.63 -5.18
C GLY A 405 -10.13 -17.11 -4.66
N ALA A 406 -9.52 -16.17 -5.36
CA ALA A 406 -8.27 -15.54 -4.93
C ALA A 406 -8.47 -14.71 -3.66
N ILE A 407 -9.57 -13.93 -3.59
CA ILE A 407 -9.94 -13.18 -2.38
C ILE A 407 -10.08 -14.10 -1.16
N THR A 408 -10.80 -15.22 -1.32
CA THR A 408 -11.00 -16.21 -0.25
C THR A 408 -9.67 -16.85 0.16
N ALA A 409 -8.83 -17.25 -0.80
CA ALA A 409 -7.52 -17.85 -0.52
C ALA A 409 -6.61 -16.89 0.26
N GLY A 410 -6.53 -15.61 -0.15
CA GLY A 410 -5.75 -14.60 0.55
C GLY A 410 -6.25 -14.34 1.97
N ALA A 411 -7.57 -14.26 2.16
CA ALA A 411 -8.16 -14.03 3.48
C ALA A 411 -8.01 -15.25 4.41
N ASP A 412 -8.07 -16.47 3.88
CA ASP A 412 -7.75 -17.69 4.63
C ASP A 412 -6.28 -17.71 5.08
N VAL A 413 -5.34 -17.34 4.21
CA VAL A 413 -3.93 -17.18 4.58
C VAL A 413 -3.76 -16.12 5.66
N LEU A 414 -4.41 -14.95 5.53
CA LEU A 414 -4.39 -13.89 6.55
C LEU A 414 -4.88 -14.41 7.91
N LEU A 415 -6.01 -15.13 7.93
CA LEU A 415 -6.57 -15.73 9.15
C LEU A 415 -5.52 -16.56 9.90
N HIS A 416 -4.87 -17.48 9.22
CA HIS A 416 -3.91 -18.38 9.86
C HIS A 416 -2.59 -17.69 10.25
N VAL A 417 -2.12 -16.73 9.46
CA VAL A 417 -0.94 -15.92 9.79
C VAL A 417 -1.19 -15.09 11.05
N VAL A 418 -2.33 -14.41 11.17
CA VAL A 418 -2.63 -13.58 12.35
C VAL A 418 -2.89 -14.45 13.59
N LEU A 419 -3.50 -15.65 13.45
CA LEU A 419 -3.65 -16.59 14.56
C LEU A 419 -2.29 -17.07 15.08
N ALA A 420 -1.36 -17.42 14.19
CA ALA A 420 -0.01 -17.83 14.58
C ALA A 420 0.74 -16.71 15.32
N LEU A 421 0.59 -15.45 14.86
CA LEU A 421 1.20 -14.28 15.51
C LEU A 421 0.53 -13.91 16.85
N ALA A 422 -0.76 -14.15 16.97
CA ALA A 422 -1.53 -13.81 18.18
C ALA A 422 -1.39 -14.86 19.29
N GLY A 423 -0.81 -16.04 19.00
CA GLY A 423 -0.71 -17.17 19.90
C GLY A 423 -1.97 -18.04 19.88
N ASP A 424 -1.89 -19.23 20.50
CA ASP A 424 -2.98 -20.20 20.47
C ASP A 424 -4.32 -19.60 20.92
N ALA A 425 -5.37 -19.85 20.14
CA ALA A 425 -6.73 -19.43 20.48
C ALA A 425 -7.34 -20.41 21.49
N VAL A 426 -8.01 -19.87 22.53
CA VAL A 426 -8.72 -20.64 23.53
C VAL A 426 -10.22 -20.60 23.25
N SER A 427 -10.92 -21.75 23.31
CA SER A 427 -12.37 -21.82 23.21
C SER A 427 -13.04 -21.05 24.38
N ILE A 428 -14.04 -20.22 24.07
CA ILE A 428 -14.75 -19.41 25.07
C ILE A 428 -15.59 -20.31 26.02
N ASP A 429 -15.99 -21.51 25.57
CA ASP A 429 -16.84 -22.44 26.33
C ASP A 429 -16.08 -23.37 27.32
N ASN A 430 -14.76 -23.21 27.45
CA ASN A 430 -13.98 -24.02 28.40
C ASN A 430 -13.23 -23.14 29.43
N PRO A 431 -13.93 -22.47 30.37
CA PRO A 431 -13.28 -21.83 31.50
C PRO A 431 -12.89 -22.89 32.54
N GLY A 432 -11.74 -23.53 32.31
CA GLY A 432 -11.11 -24.28 33.42
C GLY A 432 -11.11 -25.76 33.34
N HIS A 433 -10.07 -26.32 32.77
CA HIS A 433 -9.41 -27.47 33.43
C HIS A 433 -8.37 -26.91 34.39
N GLY A 434 -8.86 -26.55 35.57
CA GLY A 434 -8.01 -26.31 36.72
C GLY A 434 -7.08 -27.50 36.91
N SER A 435 -5.79 -27.25 37.04
CA SER A 435 -4.75 -28.13 37.42
C SER A 435 -5.19 -28.91 38.68
N GLY A 436 -5.74 -30.10 38.47
CA GLY A 436 -5.91 -31.11 39.53
C GLY A 436 -4.51 -31.57 39.96
N GLN A 437 -4.06 -31.10 41.09
CA GLN A 437 -2.98 -31.72 41.81
C GLN A 437 -3.34 -33.18 42.04
N VAL A 438 -2.60 -34.08 41.44
CA VAL A 438 -2.53 -35.47 41.91
C VAL A 438 -1.35 -35.55 42.88
N SER A 439 -1.68 -35.47 44.17
CA SER A 439 -0.83 -35.95 45.24
C SER A 439 -0.91 -37.49 45.28
N ARG A 440 0.18 -38.15 44.96
CA ARG A 440 0.78 -39.30 45.69
C ARG A 440 2.01 -39.83 44.95
#